data_69bc06c846e6563906a919b5d14f8eb7
#
_entry.id   69bc06c846e6563906a919b5d14f8eb7
#
_cell.length_a   1.000
_cell.length_b   1.000
_cell.length_c   1.000
_cell.angle_alpha   90.00
_cell.angle_beta   90.00
_cell.angle_gamma   90.00
#
_symmetry.space_group_name_H-M   'P 1'
#
loop_
_entity.id
_entity.type
_entity.pdbx_description
1 polymer ?
#
loop_
_entity_poly.entity_id
_entity_poly.type
_entity_poly.pdbx_seq_one_letter_code
_entity_poly.pdbx_strand_id
1 'polypeptide(L)'
;HRAALAAGDGITEMYEKTRAEGFGPEVQRRIMVGTYVLSAGFYDAYYNRARKVRALIKKDFDDVFATGIDSILTPTTPSAAFALGGMADADPLEMYLNDVFTVTVNLAGLPGISVPAGLDKQGLPLGLQLIGRPWEEADLLNSAYALEQASGFAHKPQNWWAS
;
A
#
# COMPACT_ATOMS: atom_id res chain seq x y z
N HIS A 1 16.35 7.35 13.35
CA HIS A 1 17.75 7.04 13.07
C HIS A 1 18.51 8.29 12.61
N ARG A 2 19.73 8.46 13.05
CA ARG A 2 20.62 9.57 12.71
C ARG A 2 22.01 9.00 12.44
N ALA A 3 22.60 9.27 11.27
CA ALA A 3 23.96 8.84 10.97
C ALA A 3 24.99 9.48 11.91
N ALA A 4 26.05 8.75 12.19
CA ALA A 4 27.18 9.28 12.92
C ALA A 4 27.91 10.35 12.10
N LEU A 5 28.28 11.46 12.75
CA LEU A 5 29.02 12.56 12.13
C LEU A 5 30.53 12.45 12.47
N ALA A 6 31.37 12.75 11.48
CA ALA A 6 32.79 12.95 11.73
C ALA A 6 33.06 14.37 12.27
N ALA A 7 34.24 14.56 12.86
CA ALA A 7 34.66 15.88 13.31
C ALA A 7 34.72 16.84 12.11
N GLY A 8 33.95 17.93 12.17
CA GLY A 8 33.84 18.92 11.11
C GLY A 8 32.62 18.77 10.18
N ASP A 9 31.87 17.68 10.27
CA ASP A 9 30.62 17.53 9.55
C ASP A 9 29.56 18.53 10.07
N GLY A 10 28.85 19.16 9.12
CA GLY A 10 27.72 20.06 9.40
C GLY A 10 26.37 19.36 9.34
N ILE A 11 25.31 20.15 9.40
CA ILE A 11 23.93 19.64 9.35
C ILE A 11 23.59 19.03 7.97
N THR A 12 24.16 19.56 6.90
CA THR A 12 23.99 19.06 5.53
C THR A 12 24.54 17.65 5.38
N GLU A 13 25.78 17.46 5.82
CA GLU A 13 26.44 16.14 5.81
C GLU A 13 25.67 15.12 6.66
N MET A 14 25.12 15.56 7.79
CA MET A 14 24.26 14.69 8.61
C MET A 14 23.03 14.22 7.85
N TYR A 15 22.37 15.12 7.11
CA TYR A 15 21.19 14.75 6.32
C TYR A 15 21.56 13.83 5.14
N GLU A 16 22.64 14.11 4.46
CA GLU A 16 23.13 13.29 3.34
C GLU A 16 23.48 11.87 3.80
N LYS A 17 24.30 11.75 4.84
CA LYS A 17 24.67 10.46 5.43
C LYS A 17 23.47 9.70 5.97
N THR A 18 22.56 10.37 6.68
CA THR A 18 21.36 9.73 7.23
C THR A 18 20.48 9.16 6.13
N ARG A 19 20.33 9.85 5.00
CA ARG A 19 19.56 9.36 3.85
C ARG A 19 20.28 8.23 3.11
N ALA A 20 21.60 8.36 2.91
CA ALA A 20 22.40 7.37 2.20
C ALA A 20 22.49 6.05 2.97
N GLU A 21 22.68 6.09 4.27
CA GLU A 21 22.90 4.91 5.12
C GLU A 21 21.57 4.35 5.69
N GLY A 22 20.60 5.23 5.96
CA GLY A 22 19.37 4.88 6.66
C GLY A 22 18.21 4.46 5.77
N PHE A 23 18.25 4.73 4.48
CA PHE A 23 17.18 4.43 3.54
C PHE A 23 17.63 3.47 2.44
N GLY A 24 16.82 2.44 2.18
CA GLY A 24 17.01 1.56 1.04
C GLY A 24 16.78 2.26 -0.31
N PRO A 25 17.21 1.65 -1.42
CA PRO A 25 17.19 2.28 -2.76
C PRO A 25 15.78 2.76 -3.19
N GLU A 26 14.74 2.02 -2.88
CA GLU A 26 13.36 2.40 -3.24
C GLU A 26 12.90 3.65 -2.48
N VAL A 27 13.19 3.77 -1.19
CA VAL A 27 12.85 4.95 -0.39
C VAL A 27 13.62 6.17 -0.90
N GLN A 28 14.90 6.02 -1.23
CA GLN A 28 15.71 7.09 -1.82
C GLN A 28 15.12 7.56 -3.15
N ARG A 29 14.72 6.62 -4.02
CA ARG A 29 14.05 6.92 -5.30
C ARG A 29 12.77 7.72 -5.09
N ARG A 30 11.90 7.33 -4.16
CA ARG A 30 10.65 8.04 -3.86
C ARG A 30 10.89 9.45 -3.34
N ILE A 31 11.89 9.64 -2.49
CA ILE A 31 12.28 10.97 -2.01
C ILE A 31 12.73 11.86 -3.17
N MET A 32 13.56 11.33 -4.07
CA MET A 32 14.03 12.10 -5.25
C MET A 32 12.88 12.45 -6.19
N VAL A 33 11.99 11.49 -6.50
CA VAL A 33 10.79 11.73 -7.34
C VAL A 33 9.89 12.78 -6.69
N GLY A 34 9.64 12.69 -5.38
CA GLY A 34 8.83 13.67 -4.66
C GLY A 34 9.43 15.07 -4.72
N THR A 35 10.74 15.21 -4.54
CA THR A 35 11.45 16.48 -4.64
C THR A 35 11.37 17.04 -6.06
N TYR A 36 11.54 16.21 -7.08
CA TYR A 36 11.45 16.61 -8.48
C TYR A 36 10.05 17.12 -8.84
N VAL A 37 9.02 16.38 -8.47
CA VAL A 37 7.62 16.75 -8.76
C VAL A 37 7.20 18.06 -8.09
N LEU A 38 7.81 18.38 -6.93
CA LEU A 38 7.53 19.62 -6.20
C LEU A 38 8.44 20.79 -6.64
N SER A 39 9.41 20.56 -7.53
CA SER A 39 10.30 21.60 -8.00
C SER A 39 9.62 22.59 -8.98
N ALA A 40 10.22 23.77 -9.14
CA ALA A 40 9.69 24.80 -10.04
C ALA A 40 9.55 24.27 -11.48
N GLY A 41 8.41 24.57 -12.11
CA GLY A 41 8.06 24.12 -13.46
C GLY A 41 7.34 22.77 -13.55
N PHE A 42 7.42 21.91 -12.53
CA PHE A 42 6.75 20.61 -12.50
C PHE A 42 5.56 20.55 -11.54
N TYR A 43 5.49 21.49 -10.61
CA TYR A 43 4.43 21.55 -9.60
C TYR A 43 3.02 21.56 -10.22
N ASP A 44 2.76 22.43 -11.19
CA ASP A 44 1.44 22.51 -11.83
C ASP A 44 1.18 21.34 -12.78
N ALA A 45 2.19 20.94 -13.54
CA ALA A 45 2.05 19.88 -14.53
C ALA A 45 1.81 18.50 -13.90
N TYR A 46 2.46 18.21 -12.78
CA TYR A 46 2.40 16.89 -12.15
C TYR A 46 1.64 16.90 -10.83
N TYR A 47 2.03 17.72 -9.87
CA TYR A 47 1.45 17.70 -8.53
C TYR A 47 -0.02 18.12 -8.52
N ASN A 48 -0.34 19.26 -9.14
CA ASN A 48 -1.73 19.73 -9.21
C ASN A 48 -2.61 18.81 -10.06
N ARG A 49 -2.08 18.23 -11.12
CA ARG A 49 -2.78 17.23 -11.91
C ARG A 49 -3.08 15.97 -11.09
N ALA A 50 -2.09 15.46 -10.36
CA ALA A 50 -2.26 14.31 -9.48
C ALA A 50 -3.33 14.56 -8.41
N ARG A 51 -3.35 15.76 -7.79
CA ARG A 51 -4.40 16.15 -6.83
C ARG A 51 -5.81 16.13 -7.45
N LYS A 52 -5.95 16.59 -8.68
CA LYS A 52 -7.24 16.56 -9.40
C LYS A 52 -7.68 15.11 -9.66
N VAL A 53 -6.78 14.27 -10.14
CA VAL A 53 -7.05 12.83 -10.37
C VAL A 53 -7.41 12.14 -9.05
N ARG A 54 -6.68 12.41 -7.97
CA ARG A 54 -7.01 11.88 -6.63
C ARG A 54 -8.42 12.26 -6.19
N ALA A 55 -8.86 13.50 -6.45
CA ALA A 55 -10.21 13.94 -6.12
C ALA A 55 -11.28 13.20 -6.93
N LEU A 56 -11.00 12.85 -8.19
CA LEU A 56 -11.90 12.03 -9.02
C LEU A 56 -11.97 10.59 -8.48
N ILE A 57 -10.84 9.98 -8.14
CA ILE A 57 -10.82 8.65 -7.53
C ILE A 57 -11.67 8.63 -6.25
N LYS A 58 -11.49 9.64 -5.37
CA LYS A 58 -12.31 9.75 -4.16
C LYS A 58 -13.80 9.85 -4.50
N LYS A 59 -14.14 10.68 -5.49
CA LYS A 59 -15.53 10.87 -5.91
C LYS A 59 -16.18 9.57 -6.39
N ASP A 60 -15.46 8.72 -7.12
CA ASP A 60 -15.97 7.44 -7.59
C ASP A 60 -16.41 6.55 -6.41
N PHE A 61 -15.62 6.51 -5.34
CA PHE A 61 -16.00 5.81 -4.10
C PHE A 61 -17.17 6.48 -3.38
N ASP A 62 -17.17 7.80 -3.27
CA ASP A 62 -18.25 8.56 -2.62
C ASP A 62 -19.58 8.31 -3.35
N ASP A 63 -19.58 8.30 -4.69
CA ASP A 63 -20.77 8.01 -5.51
C ASP A 63 -21.30 6.58 -5.27
N VAL A 64 -20.41 5.61 -5.16
CA VAL A 64 -20.78 4.22 -4.86
C VAL A 64 -21.37 4.10 -3.45
N PHE A 65 -20.75 4.69 -2.44
CA PHE A 65 -21.28 4.68 -1.08
C PHE A 65 -22.60 5.46 -0.94
N ALA A 66 -22.83 6.48 -1.76
CA ALA A 66 -24.09 7.22 -1.80
C ALA A 66 -25.29 6.35 -2.26
N THR A 67 -25.05 5.21 -2.90
CA THR A 67 -26.10 4.23 -3.25
C THR A 67 -26.62 3.42 -2.05
N GLY A 68 -26.03 3.56 -0.87
CA GLY A 68 -26.46 2.91 0.36
C GLY A 68 -25.75 1.59 0.66
N ILE A 69 -24.65 1.27 -0.03
CA ILE A 69 -23.83 0.10 0.31
C ILE A 69 -22.92 0.42 1.51
N ASP A 70 -22.67 -0.59 2.36
CA ASP A 70 -21.91 -0.42 3.60
C ASP A 70 -20.42 -0.66 3.40
N SER A 71 -20.05 -1.58 2.50
CA SER A 71 -18.65 -1.88 2.17
C SER A 71 -18.50 -2.39 0.75
N ILE A 72 -17.28 -2.25 0.20
CA ILE A 72 -16.89 -2.76 -1.11
C ILE A 72 -15.93 -3.93 -0.89
N LEU A 73 -16.20 -5.06 -1.53
CA LEU A 73 -15.37 -6.27 -1.46
C LEU A 73 -14.54 -6.41 -2.73
N THR A 74 -13.23 -6.59 -2.58
CA THR A 74 -12.28 -6.82 -3.68
C THR A 74 -11.23 -7.86 -3.29
N PRO A 75 -10.49 -8.46 -4.25
CA PRO A 75 -9.22 -9.08 -3.91
C PRO A 75 -8.29 -8.07 -3.23
N THR A 76 -7.42 -8.51 -2.31
CA THR A 76 -6.41 -7.63 -1.71
C THR A 76 -5.27 -7.37 -2.70
N THR A 77 -4.83 -8.41 -3.41
CA THR A 77 -3.76 -8.37 -4.41
C THR A 77 -4.16 -9.18 -5.64
N PRO A 78 -3.56 -8.93 -6.82
CA PRO A 78 -3.87 -9.67 -8.05
C PRO A 78 -3.53 -11.16 -7.99
N SER A 79 -2.58 -11.53 -7.14
CA SER A 79 -2.07 -12.90 -6.99
C SER A 79 -1.67 -13.19 -5.56
N ALA A 80 -1.37 -14.46 -5.28
CA ALA A 80 -0.64 -14.85 -4.07
C ALA A 80 0.79 -14.31 -4.07
N ALA A 81 1.51 -14.48 -2.95
CA ALA A 81 2.89 -14.04 -2.82
C ALA A 81 3.79 -14.68 -3.91
N PHE A 82 4.66 -13.90 -4.51
CA PHE A 82 5.70 -14.36 -5.42
C PHE A 82 6.92 -14.90 -4.65
N ALA A 83 7.74 -15.73 -5.31
CA ALA A 83 8.96 -16.29 -4.71
C ALA A 83 9.97 -15.19 -4.35
N LEU A 84 10.78 -15.42 -3.33
CA LEU A 84 11.89 -14.53 -3.00
C LEU A 84 12.81 -14.35 -4.21
N GLY A 85 13.10 -13.10 -4.55
CA GLY A 85 13.88 -12.74 -5.75
C GLY A 85 13.12 -12.86 -7.08
N GLY A 86 11.90 -13.40 -7.09
CA GLY A 86 11.13 -13.58 -8.34
C GLY A 86 10.76 -12.29 -9.08
N MET A 87 10.83 -11.14 -8.40
CA MET A 87 10.60 -9.82 -8.98
C MET A 87 11.87 -8.95 -9.02
N ALA A 88 13.05 -9.55 -8.81
CA ALA A 88 14.30 -8.76 -8.73
C ALA A 88 14.65 -8.07 -10.07
N ASP A 89 14.37 -8.71 -11.19
CA ASP A 89 14.60 -8.22 -12.55
C ASP A 89 13.32 -7.72 -13.25
N ALA A 90 12.19 -7.66 -12.52
CA ALA A 90 10.92 -7.21 -13.08
C ALA A 90 10.94 -5.69 -13.34
N ASP A 91 10.15 -5.25 -14.33
CA ASP A 91 9.88 -3.83 -14.52
C ASP A 91 9.28 -3.25 -13.23
N PRO A 92 9.79 -2.10 -12.74
CA PRO A 92 9.17 -1.41 -11.60
C PRO A 92 7.65 -1.24 -11.71
N LEU A 93 7.12 -1.14 -12.93
CA LEU A 93 5.69 -1.05 -13.19
C LEU A 93 4.95 -2.33 -12.79
N GLU A 94 5.53 -3.51 -13.03
CA GLU A 94 4.95 -4.80 -12.62
C GLU A 94 4.85 -4.91 -11.10
N MET A 95 5.87 -4.41 -10.38
CA MET A 95 5.82 -4.36 -8.94
C MET A 95 4.70 -3.45 -8.43
N TYR A 96 4.46 -2.30 -9.07
CA TYR A 96 3.37 -1.39 -8.70
C TYR A 96 1.97 -1.96 -9.00
N LEU A 97 1.84 -2.87 -9.98
CA LEU A 97 0.56 -3.53 -10.26
C LEU A 97 0.09 -4.44 -9.10
N ASN A 98 0.98 -4.88 -8.22
CA ASN A 98 0.57 -5.61 -7.02
C ASN A 98 -0.29 -4.76 -6.07
N ASP A 99 -0.18 -3.44 -6.13
CA ASP A 99 -0.92 -2.50 -5.29
C ASP A 99 -2.22 -1.99 -5.95
N VAL A 100 -2.61 -2.51 -7.11
CA VAL A 100 -3.73 -1.96 -7.91
C VAL A 100 -5.04 -1.86 -7.14
N PHE A 101 -5.33 -2.81 -6.23
CA PHE A 101 -6.55 -2.81 -5.42
C PHE A 101 -6.42 -1.99 -4.13
N THR A 102 -5.21 -1.71 -3.65
CA THR A 102 -4.99 -1.06 -2.36
C THR A 102 -4.62 0.42 -2.50
N VAL A 103 -3.92 0.80 -3.58
CA VAL A 103 -3.46 2.18 -3.77
C VAL A 103 -4.60 3.18 -3.92
N THR A 104 -5.69 2.80 -4.58
CA THR A 104 -6.88 3.66 -4.78
C THR A 104 -7.59 3.96 -3.46
N VAL A 105 -7.66 2.99 -2.55
CA VAL A 105 -8.20 3.13 -1.19
C VAL A 105 -7.40 4.16 -0.39
N ASN A 106 -6.06 4.05 -0.44
CA ASN A 106 -5.15 5.01 0.19
C ASN A 106 -5.30 6.42 -0.41
N LEU A 107 -5.40 6.53 -1.74
CA LEU A 107 -5.59 7.82 -2.42
C LEU A 107 -6.93 8.45 -2.09
N ALA A 108 -7.99 7.66 -1.96
CA ALA A 108 -9.32 8.14 -1.57
C ALA A 108 -9.42 8.49 -0.07
N GLY A 109 -8.48 8.01 0.76
CA GLY A 109 -8.50 8.23 2.21
C GLY A 109 -9.60 7.43 2.91
N LEU A 110 -9.79 6.18 2.49
CA LEU A 110 -10.80 5.28 3.01
C LEU A 110 -10.18 4.22 3.92
N PRO A 111 -10.91 3.74 4.94
CA PRO A 111 -10.49 2.60 5.72
C PRO A 111 -10.59 1.32 4.89
N GLY A 112 -9.60 0.45 5.02
CA GLY A 112 -9.58 -0.84 4.36
C GLY A 112 -8.97 -1.92 5.26
N ILE A 113 -9.47 -3.14 5.12
CA ILE A 113 -8.98 -4.31 5.86
C ILE A 113 -8.89 -5.52 4.93
N SER A 114 -7.85 -6.32 5.08
CA SER A 114 -7.73 -7.60 4.39
C SER A 114 -8.02 -8.75 5.33
N VAL A 115 -8.86 -9.67 4.88
CA VAL A 115 -9.24 -10.88 5.62
C VAL A 115 -8.76 -12.10 4.84
N PRO A 116 -8.13 -13.10 5.47
CA PRO A 116 -7.80 -14.36 4.83
C PRO A 116 -9.06 -15.06 4.32
N ALA A 117 -9.04 -15.49 3.06
CA ALA A 117 -10.25 -16.04 2.42
C ALA A 117 -10.05 -17.42 1.78
N GLY A 118 -8.82 -17.84 1.58
CA GLY A 118 -8.55 -19.15 0.97
C GLY A 118 -7.09 -19.35 0.64
N LEU A 119 -6.81 -20.42 -0.07
CA LEU A 119 -5.50 -20.75 -0.61
C LEU A 119 -5.58 -20.82 -2.15
N ASP A 120 -4.50 -20.48 -2.81
CA ASP A 120 -4.36 -20.75 -4.23
C ASP A 120 -4.05 -22.25 -4.49
N LYS A 121 -3.85 -22.61 -5.77
CA LYS A 121 -3.53 -23.99 -6.17
C LYS A 121 -2.19 -24.50 -5.63
N GLN A 122 -1.32 -23.60 -5.17
CA GLN A 122 0.00 -23.91 -4.62
C GLN A 122 -0.01 -23.94 -3.08
N GLY A 123 -1.15 -23.64 -2.45
CA GLY A 123 -1.31 -23.60 -1.01
C GLY A 123 -0.89 -22.25 -0.38
N LEU A 124 -0.71 -21.21 -1.19
CA LEU A 124 -0.40 -19.86 -0.69
C LEU A 124 -1.68 -19.11 -0.32
N PRO A 125 -1.68 -18.32 0.78
CA PRO A 125 -2.87 -17.63 1.25
C PRO A 125 -3.29 -16.50 0.31
N LEU A 126 -4.60 -16.36 0.15
CA LEU A 126 -5.26 -15.29 -0.58
C LEU A 126 -6.08 -14.44 0.39
N GLY A 127 -6.06 -13.11 0.17
CA GLY A 127 -6.84 -12.15 0.95
C GLY A 127 -7.99 -11.55 0.15
N LEU A 128 -9.10 -11.29 0.85
CA LEU A 128 -10.17 -10.42 0.40
C LEU A 128 -10.10 -9.10 1.16
N GLN A 129 -10.18 -7.98 0.43
CA GLN A 129 -10.19 -6.64 0.98
C GLN A 129 -11.62 -6.14 1.13
N LEU A 130 -11.96 -5.62 2.29
CA LEU A 130 -13.13 -4.80 2.52
C LEU A 130 -12.72 -3.33 2.62
N ILE A 131 -13.44 -2.47 1.91
CA ILE A 131 -13.26 -1.03 1.91
C ILE A 131 -14.51 -0.42 2.54
N GLY A 132 -14.37 0.36 3.61
CA GLY A 132 -15.46 1.00 4.33
C GLY A 132 -15.62 2.47 4.02
N ARG A 133 -16.70 3.05 4.56
CA ARG A 133 -16.92 4.50 4.51
C ARG A 133 -15.95 5.23 5.42
N PRO A 134 -15.62 6.50 5.11
CA PRO A 134 -14.78 7.31 5.99
C PRO A 134 -15.38 7.42 7.39
N TRP A 135 -14.55 7.21 8.41
CA TRP A 135 -14.91 7.32 9.85
C TRP A 135 -15.88 6.24 10.36
N GLU A 136 -16.14 5.21 9.55
CA GLU A 136 -17.00 4.05 9.92
C GLU A 136 -16.15 2.77 10.09
N GLU A 137 -14.98 2.89 10.73
CA GLU A 137 -14.07 1.75 10.94
C GLU A 137 -14.69 0.63 11.79
N ALA A 138 -15.58 0.97 12.71
CA ALA A 138 -16.27 -0.02 13.53
C ALA A 138 -17.17 -0.94 12.68
N ASP A 139 -17.90 -0.39 11.72
CA ASP A 139 -18.78 -1.15 10.83
C ASP A 139 -17.95 -1.98 9.85
N LEU A 140 -16.82 -1.43 9.38
CA LEU A 140 -15.87 -2.17 8.56
C LEU A 140 -15.31 -3.38 9.32
N LEU A 141 -14.90 -3.22 10.58
CA LEU A 141 -14.37 -4.30 11.41
C LEU A 141 -15.43 -5.37 11.69
N ASN A 142 -16.69 -4.98 11.93
CA ASN A 142 -17.79 -5.91 12.11
C ASN A 142 -18.05 -6.72 10.83
N SER A 143 -18.04 -6.07 9.67
CA SER A 143 -18.19 -6.73 8.37
C SER A 143 -17.02 -7.68 8.08
N ALA A 144 -15.80 -7.27 8.40
CA ALA A 144 -14.60 -8.09 8.26
C ALA A 144 -14.64 -9.32 9.18
N TYR A 145 -15.09 -9.15 10.41
CA TYR A 145 -15.28 -10.27 11.34
C TYR A 145 -16.33 -11.26 10.83
N ALA A 146 -17.46 -10.77 10.31
CA ALA A 146 -18.47 -11.64 9.71
C ALA A 146 -17.92 -12.42 8.51
N LEU A 147 -17.14 -11.77 7.64
CA LEU A 147 -16.47 -12.40 6.51
C LEU A 147 -15.45 -13.46 6.97
N GLU A 148 -14.65 -13.16 7.98
CA GLU A 148 -13.68 -14.11 8.55
C GLU A 148 -14.39 -15.35 9.09
N GLN A 149 -15.48 -15.20 9.84
CA GLN A 149 -16.27 -16.33 10.35
C GLN A 149 -16.91 -17.13 9.20
N ALA A 150 -17.42 -16.47 8.18
CA ALA A 150 -18.04 -17.13 7.04
C ALA A 150 -17.02 -17.87 6.15
N SER A 151 -15.81 -17.36 6.01
CA SER A 151 -14.75 -18.01 5.25
C SER A 151 -14.25 -19.31 5.90
N GLY A 152 -14.35 -19.40 7.22
CA GLY A 152 -13.85 -20.54 7.98
C GLY A 152 -12.36 -20.82 7.80
N PHE A 153 -11.56 -19.82 7.41
CA PHE A 153 -10.14 -19.98 7.12
C PHE A 153 -9.37 -20.31 8.41
N ALA A 154 -8.97 -21.57 8.57
CA ALA A 154 -8.26 -22.07 9.75
C ALA A 154 -6.82 -22.51 9.45
N HIS A 155 -6.32 -22.25 8.23
CA HIS A 155 -4.96 -22.65 7.86
C HIS A 155 -3.93 -21.80 8.61
N LYS A 156 -2.91 -22.48 9.14
CA LYS A 156 -1.74 -21.84 9.76
C LYS A 156 -0.52 -22.15 8.93
N PRO A 157 0.46 -21.22 8.84
CA PRO A 157 1.73 -21.51 8.18
C PRO A 157 2.41 -22.67 8.89
N GLN A 158 3.12 -23.52 8.14
CA GLN A 158 3.97 -24.55 8.74
C GLN A 158 5.05 -23.88 9.58
N ASN A 159 5.44 -24.54 10.68
CA ASN A 159 6.46 -24.02 11.59
C ASN A 159 7.87 -24.21 10.98
N TRP A 160 8.13 -23.55 9.85
CA TRP A 160 9.43 -23.62 9.16
C TRP A 160 10.59 -23.07 10.02
N TRP A 161 10.27 -22.26 11.06
CA TRP A 161 11.25 -21.76 12.03
C TRP A 161 11.55 -22.74 13.16
N ALA A 162 10.91 -23.89 13.23
CA ALA A 162 11.09 -24.90 14.28
C ALA A 162 11.99 -26.07 13.87
N SER A 163 12.60 -25.99 12.68
CA SER A 163 13.55 -27.00 12.18
C SER A 163 14.99 -26.62 12.47
#